data_76860dfc7259f6781d433377714ff743
#
_entry.id   76860dfc7259f6781d433377714ff743
#
_cell.length_a   1.000
_cell.length_b   1.000
_cell.length_c   1.000
_cell.angle_alpha   90.00
_cell.angle_beta   90.00
_cell.angle_gamma   90.00
#
_symmetry.space_group_name_H-M   'P 1'
#
loop_
_entity.id
_entity.type
_entity.pdbx_description
1 polymer ?
#
loop_
_entity_poly.entity_id
_entity_poly.type
_entity_poly.pdbx_seq_one_letter_code
_entity_poly.pdbx_strand_id
1 'polypeptide(L)' 'MSKMKDYFEFKQLLHWLSDEALNILLETEADGMRAEIIQNELKARHAQI' A
#
# COMPACT_ATOMS: atom_id res chain seq x y z
N MET A 1 -1.06 -12.68 -17.41
CA MET A 1 -0.94 -12.49 -15.97
C MET A 1 -2.11 -11.72 -15.41
N SER A 2 -2.56 -12.12 -14.25
CA SER A 2 -3.71 -11.49 -13.63
C SER A 2 -3.28 -10.21 -12.91
N LYS A 3 -4.03 -9.12 -13.15
CA LYS A 3 -3.78 -7.86 -12.46
C LYS A 3 -4.02 -8.02 -10.96
N MET A 4 -4.91 -8.90 -10.59
CA MET A 4 -5.21 -9.13 -9.17
C MET A 4 -4.01 -9.71 -8.44
N LYS A 5 -3.24 -10.56 -9.13
CA LYS A 5 -2.05 -11.14 -8.51
C LYS A 5 -1.01 -10.05 -8.25
N ASP A 6 -0.85 -9.13 -9.20
CA ASP A 6 0.11 -8.04 -9.03
C ASP A 6 -0.26 -7.16 -7.85
N TYR A 7 -1.54 -6.84 -7.70
CA TYR A 7 -1.99 -6.02 -6.58
C TYR A 7 -1.86 -6.78 -5.27
N PHE A 8 -2.12 -8.08 -5.27
CA PHE A 8 -1.99 -8.88 -4.06
C PHE A 8 -0.53 -8.90 -3.59
N GLU A 9 0.40 -9.10 -4.51
CA GLU A 9 1.82 -9.09 -4.17
C GLU A 9 2.26 -7.72 -3.70
N PHE A 10 1.77 -6.67 -4.34
CA PHE A 10 2.06 -5.30 -3.93
C PHE A 10 1.62 -5.07 -2.49
N LYS A 11 0.40 -5.50 -2.16
CA LYS A 11 -0.11 -5.37 -0.81
C LYS A 11 0.75 -6.11 0.20
N GLN A 12 1.21 -7.30 -0.17
CA GLN A 12 2.08 -8.09 0.69
C GLN A 12 3.38 -7.34 0.98
N LEU A 13 3.96 -6.72 -0.04
CA LEU A 13 5.21 -6.00 0.11
C LEU A 13 5.06 -4.81 1.05
N LEU A 14 3.89 -4.19 1.08
CA LEU A 14 3.66 -3.03 1.94
C LEU A 14 3.84 -3.35 3.41
N HIS A 15 3.59 -4.59 3.80
CA HIS A 15 3.74 -4.99 5.20
C HIS A 15 5.18 -4.87 5.70
N TRP A 16 6.14 -4.87 4.79
CA TRP A 16 7.55 -4.78 5.14
C TRP A 16 8.06 -3.35 5.19
N LEU A 17 7.24 -2.38 4.81
CA LEU A 17 7.65 -1.00 4.73
C LEU A 17 7.22 -0.23 5.98
N SER A 18 8.03 0.75 6.37
CA SER A 18 7.67 1.63 7.47
C SER A 18 6.56 2.58 7.06
N ASP A 19 5.92 3.23 8.05
CA ASP A 19 4.88 4.22 7.76
C ASP A 19 5.45 5.36 6.91
N GLU A 20 6.67 5.78 7.23
CA GLU A 20 7.31 6.85 6.46
C GLU A 20 7.51 6.45 5.01
N ALA A 21 7.97 5.22 4.79
CA ALA A 21 8.16 4.72 3.43
C ALA A 21 6.85 4.65 2.68
N LEU A 22 5.78 4.25 3.36
CA LEU A 22 4.45 4.19 2.75
C LEU A 22 3.96 5.58 2.36
N ASN A 23 4.20 6.58 3.21
CA ASN A 23 3.78 7.93 2.89
C ASN A 23 4.52 8.48 1.68
N ILE A 24 5.82 8.21 1.59
CA ILE A 24 6.61 8.64 0.43
C ILE A 24 6.10 7.94 -0.83
N LEU A 25 5.86 6.65 -0.73
CA LEU A 25 5.37 5.88 -1.87
C LEU A 25 4.01 6.40 -2.33
N LEU A 26 3.15 6.73 -1.38
CA LEU A 26 1.82 7.25 -1.70
C LEU A 26 1.91 8.56 -2.47
N GLU A 27 2.85 9.44 -2.09
CA GLU A 27 3.01 10.71 -2.75
C GLU A 27 3.43 10.56 -4.21
N THR A 28 4.18 9.51 -4.52
CA THR A 28 4.72 9.30 -5.86
C THR A 28 3.89 8.35 -6.70
N GLU A 29 2.89 7.69 -6.09
CA GLU A 29 2.13 6.66 -6.79
C GLU A 29 1.10 7.30 -7.73
N ALA A 30 1.20 6.96 -9.02
CA ALA A 30 0.29 7.49 -10.02
C ALA A 30 -0.93 6.58 -10.24
N ASP A 31 -0.83 5.31 -9.90
CA ASP A 31 -1.92 4.35 -10.07
C ASP A 31 -2.90 4.48 -8.91
N GLY A 32 -4.17 4.81 -9.23
CA GLY A 32 -5.18 5.00 -8.21
C GLY A 32 -5.43 3.77 -7.36
N MET A 33 -5.38 2.57 -7.94
CA MET A 33 -5.57 1.34 -7.18
C MET A 33 -4.44 1.11 -6.20
N ARG A 34 -3.21 1.34 -6.63
CA ARG A 34 -2.07 1.19 -5.73
C ARG A 34 -2.11 2.23 -4.63
N ALA A 35 -2.45 3.46 -4.96
CA ALA A 35 -2.58 4.50 -3.96
C ALA A 35 -3.60 4.12 -2.89
N GLU A 36 -4.72 3.55 -3.32
CA GLU A 36 -5.75 3.11 -2.38
C GLU A 36 -5.25 1.99 -1.48
N ILE A 37 -4.50 1.05 -2.06
CA ILE A 37 -3.94 -0.05 -1.28
C ILE A 37 -2.98 0.48 -0.22
N ILE A 38 -2.15 1.46 -0.59
CA ILE A 38 -1.22 2.08 0.36
C ILE A 38 -2.00 2.77 1.49
N GLN A 39 -3.02 3.52 1.13
CA GLN A 39 -3.84 4.21 2.13
C GLN A 39 -4.51 3.22 3.07
N ASN A 40 -5.01 2.12 2.54
CA ASN A 40 -5.65 1.10 3.37
C ASN A 40 -4.67 0.46 4.34
N GLU A 41 -3.44 0.25 3.91
CA GLU A 41 -2.41 -0.29 4.78
C GLU A 41 -2.12 0.68 5.93
N LEU A 42 -1.98 1.96 5.62
CA LEU A 42 -1.73 2.97 6.64
C LEU A 42 -2.89 3.06 7.63
N LYS A 43 -4.12 3.03 7.12
CA LYS A 43 -5.30 3.08 7.97
C LYS A 43 -5.34 1.87 8.91
N ALA A 44 -5.03 0.70 8.40
CA ALA A 44 -5.05 -0.51 9.21
C ALA A 44 -4.04 -0.42 10.35
N ARG A 45 -2.86 0.15 10.07
CA ARG A 45 -1.85 0.32 11.11
C ARG A 45 -2.28 1.29 12.19
N HIS A 46 -2.92 2.39 11.77
CA HIS A 46 -3.31 3.44 12.69
C HIS A 46 -4.61 3.12 13.42
N ALA A 47 -5.38 2.17 12.92
CA ALA A 47 -6.63 1.77 13.55
C ALA A 47 -6.42 0.77 14.69
N GLN A 48 -5.24 0.21 14.80
CA GLN A 48 -4.94 -0.73 15.86
C GLN A 48 -4.69 0.03 17.17
N ILE A 49 -5.49 -0.26 18.14
CA ILE A 49 -5.38 0.36 19.46
C ILE A 49 -5.08 -0.69 20.52
#